data_ea70b25a062d207a0ace3970d9ddfb62
#
_entry.id   ea70b25a062d207a0ace3970d9ddfb62
#
_cell.length_a   1.000
_cell.length_b   1.000
_cell.length_c   1.000
_cell.angle_alpha   90.00
_cell.angle_beta   90.00
_cell.angle_gamma   90.00
#
_symmetry.space_group_name_H-M   'P 1'
#
loop_
_entity.id
_entity.type
_entity.pdbx_description
1 polymer ?
#
loop_
_entity_poly.entity_id
_entity_poly.type
_entity_poly.pdbx_seq_one_letter_code
_entity_poly.pdbx_strand_id
1 'polypeptide(L)'
;MAKHVSTEKRELIKTEYWDKEEGWTGMNEVGWFKAPRTLPNLLNILASKSLSGNKNPSSTYLELLSRHVDSGLIEMVSEADHAYGAGYSGPRAIRTWQERMKILEDLGFIKSKKIGNQQYRFVLLVHPTKIVEQLKKTKKVPAAWFEAYRARAIETKEIKVGK
;
A
#
# COMPACT_ATOMS: atom_id res chain seq x y z
N MET A 1 1.87 -10.68 24.04
CA MET A 1 1.80 -9.31 23.45
C MET A 1 2.69 -8.37 24.25
N ALA A 2 3.70 -7.78 23.64
CA ALA A 2 4.46 -6.73 24.27
C ALA A 2 3.54 -5.53 24.51
N LYS A 3 3.38 -5.11 25.77
CA LYS A 3 2.64 -3.89 26.10
C LYS A 3 3.36 -2.70 25.48
N HIS A 4 2.68 -1.97 24.63
CA HIS A 4 3.21 -0.70 24.11
C HIS A 4 3.55 0.24 25.26
N VAL A 5 4.73 0.81 25.19
CA VAL A 5 5.19 1.82 26.12
C VAL A 5 4.24 3.04 26.03
N SER A 6 3.82 3.60 27.17
CA SER A 6 2.94 4.79 27.20
C SER A 6 3.59 5.97 26.46
N THR A 7 2.78 6.90 26.00
CA THR A 7 3.26 8.10 25.29
C THR A 7 4.25 8.89 26.14
N GLU A 8 3.94 9.08 27.42
CA GLU A 8 4.81 9.77 28.40
C GLU A 8 6.18 9.10 28.53
N LYS A 9 6.19 7.76 28.64
CA LYS A 9 7.44 7.02 28.73
C LYS A 9 8.25 7.07 27.42
N ARG A 10 7.60 7.15 26.27
CA ARG A 10 8.29 7.33 24.98
C ARG A 10 8.96 8.69 24.90
N GLU A 11 8.28 9.75 25.35
CA GLU A 11 8.87 11.09 25.38
C GLU A 11 10.06 11.18 26.34
N LEU A 12 9.98 10.52 27.50
CA LEU A 12 11.12 10.43 28.42
C LEU A 12 12.31 9.72 27.79
N ILE A 13 12.10 8.55 27.17
CA ILE A 13 13.16 7.81 26.48
C ILE A 13 13.77 8.66 25.36
N LYS A 14 12.93 9.32 24.58
CA LYS A 14 13.38 10.17 23.48
C LYS A 14 14.28 11.32 23.98
N THR A 15 13.88 12.00 25.05
CA THR A 15 14.67 13.10 25.63
C THR A 15 15.91 12.64 26.38
N GLU A 16 15.97 11.36 26.81
CA GLU A 16 17.16 10.78 27.44
C GLU A 16 18.28 10.49 26.44
N TYR A 17 17.91 10.03 25.21
CA TYR A 17 18.89 9.55 24.23
C TYR A 17 19.12 10.48 23.04
N TRP A 18 18.20 11.40 22.76
CA TRP A 18 18.26 12.27 21.59
C TRP A 18 17.77 13.68 21.91
N ASP A 19 18.19 14.64 21.12
CA ASP A 19 17.65 16.00 21.18
C ASP A 19 16.18 16.02 20.76
N LYS A 20 15.37 16.90 21.36
CA LYS A 20 13.94 16.98 21.10
C LYS A 20 13.58 17.14 19.63
N GLU A 21 14.42 17.79 18.86
CA GLU A 21 14.18 18.13 17.45
C GLU A 21 14.63 17.05 16.46
N GLU A 22 15.38 16.04 16.90
CA GLU A 22 15.80 14.93 16.01
C GLU A 22 14.67 13.99 15.64
N GLY A 23 13.65 13.88 16.49
CA GLY A 23 12.51 13.00 16.23
C GLY A 23 11.49 13.61 15.29
N TRP A 24 11.06 12.80 14.35
CA TRP A 24 10.03 13.18 13.40
C TRP A 24 8.63 13.21 14.06
N THR A 25 8.01 14.39 14.17
CA THR A 25 6.74 14.59 14.87
C THR A 25 5.59 15.06 13.97
N GLY A 26 5.86 15.40 12.74
CA GLY A 26 4.96 16.13 11.83
C GLY A 26 3.89 15.32 11.11
N MET A 27 3.44 14.19 11.65
CA MET A 27 2.43 13.33 10.97
C MET A 27 1.05 13.97 10.77
N ASN A 28 0.79 15.12 11.38
CA ASN A 28 -0.45 15.90 11.23
C ASN A 28 -0.28 17.08 10.27
N GLU A 29 0.89 17.24 9.68
CA GLU A 29 1.19 18.32 8.74
C GLU A 29 0.63 18.02 7.34
N VAL A 30 0.57 19.06 6.52
CA VAL A 30 0.19 18.91 5.10
C VAL A 30 1.25 18.10 4.36
N GLY A 31 0.81 17.26 3.42
CA GLY A 31 1.73 16.41 2.63
C GLY A 31 1.78 14.95 3.07
N TRP A 32 0.98 14.57 4.06
CA TRP A 32 0.86 13.19 4.53
C TRP A 32 -0.37 12.50 3.94
N PHE A 33 -0.27 11.20 3.73
CA PHE A 33 -1.43 10.37 3.41
C PHE A 33 -1.65 9.30 4.50
N LYS A 34 -2.89 8.87 4.63
CA LYS A 34 -3.24 7.76 5.52
C LYS A 34 -3.07 6.44 4.80
N ALA A 35 -2.37 5.52 5.43
CA ALA A 35 -2.20 4.16 4.94
C ALA A 35 -2.53 3.14 6.03
N PRO A 36 -2.98 1.93 5.66
CA PRO A 36 -3.22 0.88 6.63
C PRO A 36 -1.91 0.49 7.33
N ARG A 37 -1.97 0.16 8.60
CA ARG A 37 -0.80 -0.29 9.37
C ARG A 37 -0.26 -1.66 8.91
N THR A 38 -1.07 -2.38 8.14
CA THR A 38 -0.69 -3.62 7.44
C THR A 38 0.02 -3.37 6.11
N LEU A 39 0.24 -2.11 5.71
CA LEU A 39 0.84 -1.78 4.41
C LEU A 39 2.14 -2.57 4.11
N PRO A 40 3.12 -2.70 5.04
CA PRO A 40 4.31 -3.51 4.76
C PRO A 40 3.99 -4.96 4.39
N ASN A 41 3.01 -5.56 5.09
CA ASN A 41 2.57 -6.92 4.80
C ASN A 41 1.88 -7.02 3.43
N LEU A 42 1.07 -6.03 3.06
CA LEU A 42 0.44 -5.93 1.73
C LEU A 42 1.48 -5.85 0.62
N LEU A 43 2.51 -5.02 0.79
CA LEU A 43 3.58 -4.88 -0.19
C LEU A 43 4.37 -6.19 -0.36
N ASN A 44 4.61 -6.92 0.73
CA ASN A 44 5.27 -8.22 0.68
C ASN A 44 4.40 -9.26 -0.06
N ILE A 45 3.10 -9.28 0.19
CA ILE A 45 2.15 -10.16 -0.53
C ILE A 45 2.17 -9.82 -2.03
N LEU A 46 2.08 -8.55 -2.40
CA LEU A 46 2.15 -8.10 -3.80
C LEU A 46 3.48 -8.46 -4.47
N ALA A 47 4.58 -8.44 -3.72
CA ALA A 47 5.90 -8.80 -4.22
C ALA A 47 6.10 -10.31 -4.39
N SER A 48 5.18 -11.15 -3.89
CA SER A 48 5.31 -12.59 -3.98
C SER A 48 5.23 -13.09 -5.43
N LYS A 49 6.12 -13.99 -5.80
CA LYS A 49 6.16 -14.55 -7.17
C LYS A 49 4.88 -15.29 -7.55
N SER A 50 4.17 -15.86 -6.58
CA SER A 50 2.91 -16.57 -6.81
C SER A 50 1.79 -15.65 -7.29
N LEU A 51 1.84 -14.35 -6.97
CA LEU A 51 0.86 -13.36 -7.39
C LEU A 51 1.31 -12.55 -8.61
N SER A 52 2.55 -12.11 -8.63
CA SER A 52 3.04 -11.13 -9.60
C SER A 52 4.17 -11.63 -10.52
N GLY A 53 4.60 -12.87 -10.33
CA GLY A 53 5.74 -13.41 -11.06
C GLY A 53 7.00 -12.59 -10.79
N ASN A 54 7.68 -12.19 -11.87
CA ASN A 54 8.89 -11.35 -11.78
C ASN A 54 8.58 -9.83 -11.92
N LYS A 55 7.29 -9.45 -11.93
CA LYS A 55 6.84 -8.08 -12.17
C LYS A 55 6.19 -7.51 -10.89
N ASN A 56 7.01 -7.24 -9.88
CA ASN A 56 6.54 -6.74 -8.59
C ASN A 56 5.80 -5.38 -8.72
N PRO A 57 4.50 -5.31 -8.36
CA PRO A 57 3.71 -4.08 -8.45
C PRO A 57 3.71 -3.24 -7.16
N SER A 58 4.49 -3.60 -6.14
CA SER A 58 4.42 -2.99 -4.80
C SER A 58 4.66 -1.49 -4.82
N SER A 59 5.67 -1.01 -5.55
CA SER A 59 5.96 0.42 -5.62
C SER A 59 4.88 1.19 -6.38
N THR A 60 4.28 0.59 -7.41
CA THR A 60 3.13 1.16 -8.11
C THR A 60 1.93 1.30 -7.17
N TYR A 61 1.64 0.27 -6.36
CA TYR A 61 0.56 0.30 -5.39
C TYR A 61 0.78 1.36 -4.30
N LEU A 62 1.99 1.46 -3.78
CA LEU A 62 2.35 2.49 -2.79
C LEU A 62 2.20 3.90 -3.36
N GLU A 63 2.62 4.11 -4.60
CA GLU A 63 2.45 5.41 -5.28
C GLU A 63 0.97 5.76 -5.44
N LEU A 64 0.13 4.81 -5.87
CA LEU A 64 -1.31 5.02 -5.96
C LEU A 64 -1.94 5.37 -4.61
N LEU A 65 -1.56 4.67 -3.53
CA LEU A 65 -2.04 4.98 -2.19
C LEU A 65 -1.71 6.40 -1.76
N SER A 66 -0.56 6.92 -2.18
CA SER A 66 -0.14 8.29 -1.86
C SER A 66 -0.92 9.36 -2.63
N ARG A 67 -1.64 9.00 -3.69
CA ARG A 67 -2.36 9.95 -4.57
C ARG A 67 -3.83 10.11 -4.21
N HIS A 68 -4.45 9.16 -3.54
CA HIS A 68 -5.86 9.31 -3.18
C HIS A 68 -6.02 10.27 -2.00
N VAL A 69 -7.12 11.03 -1.98
CA VAL A 69 -7.40 12.01 -0.93
C VAL A 69 -8.42 11.45 0.08
N ASP A 70 -9.60 11.08 -0.34
CA ASP A 70 -10.69 10.70 0.56
C ASP A 70 -11.54 9.52 0.10
N SER A 71 -11.81 9.42 -1.19
CA SER A 71 -12.77 8.44 -1.76
C SER A 71 -12.12 7.17 -2.34
N GLY A 72 -10.80 7.08 -2.32
CA GLY A 72 -10.06 6.02 -3.03
C GLY A 72 -10.01 6.21 -4.55
N LEU A 73 -10.63 7.26 -5.08
CA LEU A 73 -10.59 7.58 -6.50
C LEU A 73 -9.36 8.42 -6.84
N ILE A 74 -8.68 8.03 -7.91
CA ILE A 74 -7.51 8.74 -8.44
C ILE A 74 -7.80 9.11 -9.89
N GLU A 75 -7.65 10.39 -10.20
CA GLU A 75 -7.65 10.89 -11.59
C GLU A 75 -6.20 10.89 -12.11
N MET A 76 -5.95 10.13 -13.17
CA MET A 76 -4.64 10.05 -13.79
C MET A 76 -4.49 11.15 -14.84
N VAL A 77 -3.72 12.17 -14.51
CA VAL A 77 -3.43 13.27 -15.44
C VAL A 77 -2.21 12.95 -16.30
N SER A 78 -1.17 12.39 -15.71
CA SER A 78 0.09 12.06 -16.38
C SER A 78 0.58 10.68 -15.98
N GLU A 79 0.53 9.72 -16.90
CA GLU A 79 1.09 8.37 -16.68
C GLU A 79 2.61 8.43 -16.43
N ALA A 80 3.31 9.38 -17.05
CA ALA A 80 4.75 9.56 -16.85
C ALA A 80 5.08 9.94 -15.41
N ASP A 81 4.29 10.83 -14.79
CA ASP A 81 4.50 11.24 -13.39
C ASP A 81 4.24 10.09 -12.43
N HIS A 82 3.21 9.29 -12.68
CA HIS A 82 2.92 8.09 -11.89
C HIS A 82 4.00 7.02 -12.05
N ALA A 83 4.48 6.79 -13.27
CA ALA A 83 5.58 5.87 -13.53
C ALA A 83 6.86 6.31 -12.80
N TYR A 84 7.20 7.59 -12.88
CA TYR A 84 8.36 8.15 -12.18
C TYR A 84 8.19 8.06 -10.65
N GLY A 85 7.02 8.43 -10.14
CA GLY A 85 6.68 8.32 -8.71
C GLY A 85 6.76 6.88 -8.18
N ALA A 86 6.46 5.89 -9.02
CA ALA A 86 6.60 4.46 -8.71
C ALA A 86 8.04 3.94 -8.86
N GLY A 87 9.00 4.79 -9.26
CA GLY A 87 10.42 4.44 -9.38
C GLY A 87 10.85 3.92 -10.75
N TYR A 88 9.99 4.04 -11.77
CA TYR A 88 10.35 3.65 -13.14
C TYR A 88 10.89 4.86 -13.92
N SER A 89 11.98 4.64 -14.67
CA SER A 89 12.63 5.68 -15.46
C SER A 89 13.05 5.15 -16.83
N GLY A 90 13.43 6.08 -17.72
CA GLY A 90 13.88 5.77 -19.07
C GLY A 90 12.75 5.48 -20.07
N PRO A 91 13.09 5.05 -21.31
CA PRO A 91 12.14 4.93 -22.42
C PRO A 91 10.98 3.94 -22.20
N ARG A 92 11.16 3.00 -21.29
CA ARG A 92 10.16 1.97 -20.98
C ARG A 92 9.35 2.23 -19.70
N ALA A 93 9.54 3.36 -19.04
CA ALA A 93 8.94 3.66 -17.74
C ALA A 93 7.41 3.53 -17.76
N ILE A 94 6.74 4.18 -18.71
CA ILE A 94 5.28 4.13 -18.83
C ILE A 94 4.79 2.71 -19.11
N ARG A 95 5.42 1.99 -20.02
CA ARG A 95 5.05 0.60 -20.32
C ARG A 95 5.21 -0.30 -19.08
N THR A 96 6.33 -0.15 -18.37
CA THR A 96 6.56 -0.90 -17.12
C THR A 96 5.49 -0.60 -16.09
N TRP A 97 5.16 0.68 -15.90
CA TRP A 97 4.08 1.10 -15.01
C TRP A 97 2.73 0.51 -15.42
N GLN A 98 2.36 0.57 -16.70
CA GLN A 98 1.11 -0.01 -17.22
C GLN A 98 1.03 -1.53 -16.98
N GLU A 99 2.13 -2.26 -17.15
CA GLU A 99 2.19 -3.70 -16.82
C GLU A 99 1.92 -3.96 -15.34
N ARG A 100 2.42 -3.11 -14.43
CA ARG A 100 2.16 -3.22 -12.99
C ARG A 100 0.73 -2.83 -12.63
N MET A 101 0.18 -1.81 -13.27
CA MET A 101 -1.23 -1.43 -13.15
C MET A 101 -2.15 -2.59 -13.53
N LYS A 102 -1.84 -3.26 -14.63
CA LYS A 102 -2.61 -4.44 -15.06
C LYS A 102 -2.57 -5.58 -14.02
N ILE A 103 -1.42 -5.84 -13.41
CA ILE A 103 -1.30 -6.84 -12.35
C ILE A 103 -2.18 -6.47 -11.15
N LEU A 104 -2.14 -5.21 -10.70
CA LEU A 104 -2.98 -4.74 -9.59
C LEU A 104 -4.48 -4.88 -9.90
N GLU A 105 -4.86 -4.60 -11.14
CA GLU A 105 -6.24 -4.74 -11.61
C GLU A 105 -6.66 -6.21 -11.69
N ASP A 106 -5.84 -7.08 -12.27
CA ASP A 106 -6.10 -8.52 -12.37
C ASP A 106 -6.19 -9.20 -10.98
N LEU A 107 -5.44 -8.72 -10.00
CA LEU A 107 -5.52 -9.16 -8.61
C LEU A 107 -6.72 -8.57 -7.86
N GLY A 108 -7.32 -7.50 -8.35
CA GLY A 108 -8.49 -6.84 -7.78
C GLY A 108 -8.19 -5.69 -6.82
N PHE A 109 -6.93 -5.30 -6.62
CA PHE A 109 -6.57 -4.18 -5.74
C PHE A 109 -7.01 -2.83 -6.28
N ILE A 110 -7.18 -2.71 -7.59
CA ILE A 110 -7.70 -1.54 -8.26
C ILE A 110 -8.77 -1.91 -9.27
N LYS A 111 -9.60 -0.92 -9.62
CA LYS A 111 -10.47 -0.92 -10.80
C LYS A 111 -10.12 0.28 -11.65
N SER A 112 -10.23 0.18 -12.95
CA SER A 112 -9.93 1.28 -13.85
C SER A 112 -11.11 1.66 -14.74
N LYS A 113 -11.11 2.90 -15.20
CA LYS A 113 -12.03 3.41 -16.21
C LYS A 113 -11.23 4.07 -17.32
N LYS A 114 -11.35 3.51 -18.52
CA LYS A 114 -10.78 4.07 -19.74
C LYS A 114 -11.62 5.24 -20.24
N ILE A 115 -10.96 6.32 -20.63
CA ILE A 115 -11.57 7.44 -21.35
C ILE A 115 -10.69 7.74 -22.57
N GLY A 116 -11.29 7.70 -23.76
CA GLY A 116 -10.53 7.87 -25.02
C GLY A 116 -9.43 6.81 -25.15
N ASN A 117 -8.23 7.24 -25.39
CA ASN A 117 -7.04 6.37 -25.50
C ASN A 117 -6.32 6.13 -24.17
N GLN A 118 -6.76 6.75 -23.10
CA GLN A 118 -6.15 6.64 -21.78
C GLN A 118 -6.80 5.52 -20.98
N GLN A 119 -6.12 4.37 -20.88
CA GLN A 119 -6.63 3.16 -20.24
C GLN A 119 -6.94 3.37 -18.75
N TYR A 120 -6.10 4.10 -18.05
CA TYR A 120 -6.17 4.32 -16.61
C TYR A 120 -6.55 5.76 -16.27
N ARG A 121 -7.52 6.35 -17.00
CA ARG A 121 -7.94 7.74 -16.74
C ARG A 121 -8.48 7.94 -15.32
N PHE A 122 -9.28 6.99 -14.85
CA PHE A 122 -9.73 6.93 -13.47
C PHE A 122 -9.36 5.58 -12.87
N VAL A 123 -8.83 5.59 -11.66
CA VAL A 123 -8.47 4.39 -10.91
C VAL A 123 -9.13 4.44 -9.54
N LEU A 124 -9.84 3.39 -9.18
CA LEU A 124 -10.44 3.20 -7.87
C LEU A 124 -9.61 2.20 -7.08
N LEU A 125 -9.15 2.60 -5.91
CA LEU A 125 -8.53 1.72 -4.93
C LEU A 125 -9.61 0.87 -4.25
N VAL A 126 -9.46 -0.45 -4.29
CA VAL A 126 -10.35 -1.39 -3.62
C VAL A 126 -9.81 -1.68 -2.22
N HIS A 127 -10.71 -1.90 -1.26
CA HIS A 127 -10.31 -2.17 0.13
C HIS A 127 -9.41 -3.41 0.21
N PRO A 128 -8.15 -3.28 0.63
CA PRO A 128 -7.15 -4.33 0.49
C PRO A 128 -7.47 -5.59 1.28
N THR A 129 -8.09 -5.48 2.46
CA THR A 129 -8.46 -6.63 3.27
C THR A 129 -9.38 -7.59 2.54
N LYS A 130 -10.37 -7.06 1.80
CA LYS A 130 -11.29 -7.91 1.01
C LYS A 130 -10.54 -8.69 -0.06
N ILE A 131 -9.56 -8.06 -0.69
CA ILE A 131 -8.79 -8.68 -1.78
C ILE A 131 -7.84 -9.73 -1.24
N VAL A 132 -7.13 -9.47 -0.15
CA VAL A 132 -6.23 -10.46 0.49
C VAL A 132 -7.01 -11.70 0.91
N GLU A 133 -8.20 -11.53 1.50
CA GLU A 133 -9.07 -12.65 1.88
C GLU A 133 -9.54 -13.47 0.65
N GLN A 134 -9.89 -12.81 -0.44
CA GLN A 134 -10.26 -13.50 -1.68
C GLN A 134 -9.07 -14.25 -2.30
N LEU A 135 -7.89 -13.64 -2.32
CA LEU A 135 -6.68 -14.27 -2.84
C LEU A 135 -6.25 -15.46 -1.98
N LYS A 136 -6.45 -15.41 -0.68
CA LYS A 136 -6.22 -16.55 0.21
C LYS A 136 -7.14 -17.73 -0.13
N LYS A 137 -8.42 -17.47 -0.39
CA LYS A 137 -9.37 -18.52 -0.80
C LYS A 137 -8.95 -19.22 -2.08
N THR A 138 -8.34 -18.52 -3.01
CA THR A 138 -7.80 -19.07 -4.26
C THR A 138 -6.40 -19.68 -4.13
N LYS A 139 -5.84 -19.73 -2.93
CA LYS A 139 -4.50 -20.26 -2.60
C LYS A 139 -3.34 -19.57 -3.33
N LYS A 140 -3.52 -18.35 -3.80
CA LYS A 140 -2.46 -17.58 -4.45
C LYS A 140 -1.51 -16.91 -3.45
N VAL A 141 -1.98 -16.62 -2.25
CA VAL A 141 -1.15 -15.99 -1.19
C VAL A 141 -0.40 -17.07 -0.43
N PRO A 142 0.93 -16.98 -0.31
CA PRO A 142 1.69 -17.89 0.54
C PRO A 142 1.19 -17.86 1.98
N ALA A 143 1.03 -19.02 2.61
CA ALA A 143 0.42 -19.13 3.92
C ALA A 143 1.13 -18.28 4.98
N ALA A 144 2.47 -18.30 5.03
CA ALA A 144 3.25 -17.53 5.99
C ALA A 144 3.02 -16.00 5.85
N TRP A 145 2.93 -15.48 4.65
CA TRP A 145 2.65 -14.05 4.39
C TRP A 145 1.23 -13.67 4.79
N PHE A 146 0.27 -14.56 4.53
CA PHE A 146 -1.12 -14.33 4.94
C PHE A 146 -1.27 -14.32 6.46
N GLU A 147 -0.66 -15.25 7.18
CA GLU A 147 -0.72 -15.30 8.64
C GLU A 147 -0.04 -14.06 9.26
N ALA A 148 1.09 -13.62 8.74
CA ALA A 148 1.74 -12.39 9.17
C ALA A 148 0.84 -11.15 8.94
N TYR A 149 0.21 -11.05 7.78
CA TYR A 149 -0.76 -10.01 7.47
C TYR A 149 -1.94 -10.04 8.45
N ARG A 150 -2.56 -11.21 8.63
CA ARG A 150 -3.73 -11.39 9.50
C ARG A 150 -3.40 -11.04 10.95
N ALA A 151 -2.29 -11.54 11.48
CA ALA A 151 -1.84 -11.21 12.83
C ALA A 151 -1.70 -9.69 13.04
N ARG A 152 -1.07 -9.02 12.09
CA ARG A 152 -0.92 -7.56 12.13
C ARG A 152 -2.25 -6.83 12.02
N ALA A 153 -3.15 -7.27 11.14
CA ALA A 153 -4.47 -6.68 10.95
C ALA A 153 -5.35 -6.81 12.21
N ILE A 154 -5.23 -7.89 12.94
CA ILE A 154 -5.90 -8.09 14.22
C ILE A 154 -5.30 -7.16 15.28
N GLU A 155 -3.98 -7.12 15.40
CA GLU A 155 -3.27 -6.26 16.35
C GLU A 155 -3.64 -4.78 16.16
N THR A 156 -3.76 -4.34 14.92
CA THR A 156 -4.09 -2.95 14.57
C THR A 156 -5.59 -2.66 14.50
N LYS A 157 -6.43 -3.67 14.75
CA LYS A 157 -7.90 -3.61 14.72
C LYS A 157 -8.46 -3.28 13.31
N GLU A 158 -7.70 -3.51 12.26
CA GLU A 158 -8.20 -3.44 10.88
C GLU A 158 -9.18 -4.58 10.57
N ILE A 159 -8.97 -5.73 11.21
CA ILE A 159 -9.90 -6.86 11.20
C ILE A 159 -10.38 -7.11 12.63
N LYS A 160 -11.70 -7.20 12.80
CA LYS A 160 -12.28 -7.63 14.09
C LYS A 160 -12.23 -9.15 14.15
N VAL A 161 -11.68 -9.70 15.24
CA VAL A 161 -11.86 -11.13 15.56
C VAL A 161 -13.33 -11.30 15.87
N GLY A 162 -14.02 -12.12 15.10
CA GLY A 162 -15.42 -12.47 15.38
C GLY A 162 -15.55 -13.02 16.80
N LYS A 163 -16.58 -12.55 17.50
CA LYS A 163 -16.98 -13.13 18.79
C LYS A 163 -17.49 -14.54 18.57
#